data_1f8a2ee8620dbae4229e055b3207362e
#
_entry.id   1f8a2ee8620dbae4229e055b3207362e
#
_cell.length_a   1.000
_cell.length_b   1.000
_cell.length_c   1.000
_cell.angle_alpha   90.00
_cell.angle_beta   90.00
_cell.angle_gamma   90.00
#
_symmetry.space_group_name_H-M   'P 1'
#
loop_
_entity.id
_entity.type
_entity.pdbx_description
1 polymer ?
#
loop_
_entity_poly.entity_id
_entity_poly.type
_entity_poly.pdbx_seq_one_letter_code
_entity_poly.pdbx_strand_id
1 'polypeptide(L)'
;MLFRSLPAEAIARFFGTVNPLPNLEPTWNMAPTKDAPVVRLSRDGERHLDALKWGLVPYFTKDLKKARKPINARSETVAASGMFREAFAKRRCLVPAPVYYEWRDDPKSKTPFGVARVDGEPVAFGGIWETWKAPEGDRLLTFATITTEANVLLAPIQDRMPVIIERADWPLWLGEVDGDVTTLLRAAPEDALRLWPVDKKVGQVRNDGPDLIEPVPEVEANLL
;
A
#
# COMPACT_ATOMS: atom_id res chain seq x y z
N MET A 1 -2.34 -8.75 2.42
CA MET A 1 -3.01 -7.53 1.85
C MET A 1 -2.98 -7.58 0.34
N LEU A 2 -4.08 -7.30 -0.32
CA LEU A 2 -4.23 -6.93 -1.73
C LEU A 2 -5.03 -5.62 -1.75
N PHE A 3 -5.16 -4.92 -2.87
CA PHE A 3 -5.98 -3.73 -2.90
C PHE A 3 -6.59 -3.45 -4.29
N ARG A 4 -7.64 -2.62 -4.33
CA ARG A 4 -8.18 -2.04 -5.54
C ARG A 4 -7.38 -0.78 -5.90
N SER A 5 -7.09 -0.56 -7.19
CA SER A 5 -6.57 0.71 -7.68
C SER A 5 -7.65 1.54 -8.37
N LEU A 6 -7.40 2.84 -8.47
CA LEU A 6 -8.23 3.80 -9.21
C LEU A 6 -7.64 4.08 -10.59
N PRO A 7 -8.43 4.65 -11.53
CA PRO A 7 -7.89 5.25 -12.74
C PRO A 7 -6.83 6.33 -12.42
N ALA A 8 -5.78 6.39 -13.23
CA ALA A 8 -4.66 7.30 -13.00
C ALA A 8 -5.09 8.78 -12.93
N GLU A 9 -6.07 9.17 -13.75
CA GLU A 9 -6.63 10.54 -13.76
C GLU A 9 -7.30 10.90 -12.43
N ALA A 10 -8.02 9.95 -11.83
CA ALA A 10 -8.68 10.16 -10.55
C ALA A 10 -7.65 10.32 -9.42
N ILE A 11 -6.59 9.51 -9.44
CA ILE A 11 -5.48 9.61 -8.49
C ILE A 11 -4.76 10.95 -8.66
N ALA A 12 -4.39 11.30 -9.87
CA ALA A 12 -3.68 12.54 -10.19
C ALA A 12 -4.43 13.76 -9.67
N ARG A 13 -5.73 13.83 -9.94
CA ARG A 13 -6.59 14.92 -9.46
C ARG A 13 -6.65 14.97 -7.93
N PHE A 14 -6.81 13.83 -7.27
CA PHE A 14 -6.97 13.75 -5.82
C PHE A 14 -5.68 14.11 -5.06
N PHE A 15 -4.53 13.63 -5.56
CA PHE A 15 -3.22 13.84 -4.92
C PHE A 15 -2.50 15.09 -5.45
N GLY A 16 -2.99 15.74 -6.49
CA GLY A 16 -2.38 16.94 -7.08
C GLY A 16 -1.05 16.65 -7.77
N THR A 17 -0.96 15.56 -8.55
CA THR A 17 0.25 15.24 -9.30
C THR A 17 0.27 15.95 -10.65
N VAL A 18 1.46 16.30 -11.14
CA VAL A 18 1.64 17.19 -12.30
C VAL A 18 2.32 16.55 -13.51
N ASN A 19 2.91 15.37 -13.34
CA ASN A 19 3.59 14.66 -14.43
C ASN A 19 2.58 14.00 -15.40
N PRO A 20 3.02 13.61 -16.62
CA PRO A 20 2.22 12.77 -17.50
C PRO A 20 1.75 11.49 -16.80
N LEU A 21 0.52 11.11 -17.04
CA LEU A 21 -0.08 9.94 -16.39
C LEU A 21 0.63 8.64 -16.81
N PRO A 22 0.91 7.74 -15.88
CA PRO A 22 1.42 6.42 -16.22
C PRO A 22 0.35 5.59 -16.94
N ASN A 23 0.79 4.77 -17.88
CA ASN A 23 -0.10 3.81 -18.55
C ASN A 23 -0.38 2.63 -17.60
N LEU A 24 -1.41 2.77 -16.77
CA LEU A 24 -1.85 1.77 -15.80
C LEU A 24 -3.36 1.57 -15.92
N GLU A 25 -3.76 0.35 -16.18
CA GLU A 25 -5.16 -0.04 -16.08
C GLU A 25 -5.58 -0.15 -14.60
N PRO A 26 -6.74 0.38 -14.22
CA PRO A 26 -7.28 0.17 -12.89
C PRO A 26 -7.60 -1.31 -12.68
N THR A 27 -7.36 -1.80 -11.46
CA THR A 27 -7.65 -3.19 -11.09
C THR A 27 -8.41 -3.26 -9.78
N TRP A 28 -9.30 -4.23 -9.67
CA TRP A 28 -10.00 -4.54 -8.44
C TRP A 28 -9.18 -5.45 -7.51
N ASN A 29 -8.05 -5.98 -8.03
CA ASN A 29 -7.23 -6.96 -7.31
C ASN A 29 -5.73 -6.75 -7.57
N MET A 30 -5.21 -5.60 -7.13
CA MET A 30 -3.78 -5.30 -7.18
C MET A 30 -3.03 -6.23 -6.23
N ALA A 31 -2.10 -6.99 -6.79
CA ALA A 31 -1.31 -7.98 -6.07
C ALA A 31 0.19 -7.65 -6.12
N PRO A 32 0.97 -8.18 -5.18
CA PRO A 32 2.43 -8.11 -5.24
C PRO A 32 3.00 -8.52 -6.59
N THR A 33 4.13 -7.94 -6.96
CA THR A 33 4.85 -8.10 -8.23
C THR A 33 4.23 -7.40 -9.45
N LYS A 34 3.00 -6.86 -9.34
CA LYS A 34 2.41 -6.00 -10.36
C LYS A 34 2.91 -4.56 -10.21
N ASP A 35 2.78 -3.80 -11.29
CA ASP A 35 3.02 -2.35 -11.28
C ASP A 35 1.77 -1.65 -10.75
N ALA A 36 1.95 -0.82 -9.74
CA ALA A 36 0.87 -0.11 -9.06
C ALA A 36 1.07 1.40 -9.12
N PRO A 37 -0.01 2.21 -9.06
CA PRO A 37 0.10 3.65 -8.98
C PRO A 37 0.70 4.07 -7.63
N VAL A 38 1.73 4.92 -7.68
CA VAL A 38 2.43 5.42 -6.50
C VAL A 38 2.66 6.92 -6.65
N VAL A 39 2.27 7.69 -5.63
CA VAL A 39 2.53 9.12 -5.55
C VAL A 39 3.81 9.36 -4.76
N ARG A 40 4.74 10.08 -5.35
CA ARG A 40 6.03 10.41 -4.72
C ARG A 40 6.47 11.84 -5.07
N LEU A 41 7.42 12.37 -4.34
CA LEU A 41 8.01 13.65 -4.66
C LEU A 41 9.09 13.48 -5.75
N SER A 42 9.06 14.34 -6.75
CA SER A 42 10.10 14.46 -7.79
C SER A 42 11.34 15.18 -7.21
N ARG A 43 12.41 15.27 -8.00
CA ARG A 43 13.57 16.06 -7.62
C ARG A 43 13.32 17.55 -7.58
N ASP A 44 12.32 18.00 -8.32
CA ASP A 44 11.93 19.41 -8.43
C ASP A 44 10.91 19.82 -7.35
N GLY A 45 10.59 18.89 -6.41
CA GLY A 45 9.68 19.13 -5.32
C GLY A 45 8.20 19.03 -5.69
N GLU A 46 7.87 18.45 -6.84
CA GLU A 46 6.49 18.27 -7.29
C GLU A 46 6.00 16.84 -7.07
N ARG A 47 4.71 16.67 -6.84
CA ARG A 47 4.09 15.34 -6.72
C ARG A 47 3.95 14.70 -8.09
N HIS A 48 4.50 13.51 -8.22
CA HIS A 48 4.41 12.68 -9.42
C HIS A 48 3.62 11.41 -9.12
N LEU A 49 2.79 11.00 -10.08
CA LEU A 49 2.15 9.69 -10.11
C LEU A 49 2.94 8.79 -11.06
N ASP A 50 3.54 7.74 -10.52
CA ASP A 50 4.35 6.82 -11.31
C ASP A 50 3.88 5.37 -11.11
N ALA A 51 4.21 4.52 -12.10
CA ALA A 51 4.03 3.07 -12.01
C ALA A 51 5.25 2.44 -11.35
N LEU A 52 5.09 1.87 -10.15
CA LEU A 52 6.16 1.18 -9.45
C LEU A 52 5.77 -0.27 -9.17
N LYS A 53 6.75 -1.16 -9.27
CA LYS A 53 6.54 -2.59 -8.99
C LYS A 53 6.45 -2.85 -7.48
N TRP A 54 5.39 -3.53 -7.06
CA TRP A 54 5.20 -3.87 -5.65
C TRP A 54 6.08 -5.05 -5.23
N GLY A 55 7.06 -4.77 -4.42
CA GLY A 55 8.12 -5.67 -3.96
C GLY A 55 9.48 -4.98 -4.07
N LEU A 56 9.88 -4.29 -2.99
CA LEU A 56 11.03 -3.40 -2.96
C LEU A 56 12.33 -4.16 -3.22
N VAL A 57 13.12 -3.64 -4.16
CA VAL A 57 14.48 -4.11 -4.46
C VAL A 57 15.46 -3.01 -4.02
N PRO A 58 16.27 -3.25 -2.98
CA PRO A 58 17.27 -2.28 -2.54
C PRO A 58 18.24 -1.92 -3.65
N TYR A 59 18.66 -0.66 -3.72
CA TYR A 59 19.60 -0.17 -4.74
C TYR A 59 20.93 -0.92 -4.80
N PHE A 60 21.39 -1.47 -3.65
CA PHE A 60 22.64 -2.22 -3.53
C PHE A 60 22.52 -3.71 -3.91
N THR A 61 21.36 -4.16 -4.38
CA THR A 61 21.12 -5.54 -4.80
C THR A 61 22.03 -5.92 -5.95
N LYS A 62 22.84 -6.98 -5.79
CA LYS A 62 23.78 -7.45 -6.83
C LYS A 62 23.14 -8.40 -7.84
N ASP A 63 22.17 -9.21 -7.39
CA ASP A 63 21.50 -10.21 -8.21
C ASP A 63 19.99 -10.13 -7.98
N LEU A 64 19.26 -9.64 -8.98
CA LEU A 64 17.81 -9.46 -8.92
C LEU A 64 17.05 -10.78 -8.77
N LYS A 65 17.61 -11.88 -9.31
CA LYS A 65 16.96 -13.22 -9.23
C LYS A 65 16.96 -13.77 -7.80
N LYS A 66 18.01 -13.46 -7.03
CA LYS A 66 18.19 -13.88 -5.64
C LYS A 66 17.70 -12.85 -4.62
N ALA A 67 17.30 -11.66 -5.08
CA ALA A 67 16.88 -10.58 -4.22
C ALA A 67 15.60 -10.94 -3.45
N ARG A 68 15.60 -10.65 -2.14
CA ARG A 68 14.34 -10.52 -1.39
C ARG A 68 13.61 -9.30 -1.94
N LYS A 69 12.31 -9.46 -2.14
CA LYS A 69 11.43 -8.40 -2.66
C LYS A 69 10.29 -8.18 -1.66
N PRO A 70 10.58 -7.64 -0.45
CA PRO A 70 9.56 -7.43 0.56
C PRO A 70 8.47 -6.49 0.03
N ILE A 71 7.24 -6.88 0.25
CA ILE A 71 6.06 -6.08 -0.09
C ILE A 71 5.68 -5.14 1.04
N ASN A 72 6.12 -5.45 2.27
CA ASN A 72 5.87 -4.66 3.47
C ASN A 72 7.18 -4.41 4.24
N ALA A 73 7.24 -3.26 4.93
CA ALA A 73 8.24 -2.92 5.94
C ALA A 73 7.53 -2.64 7.27
N ARG A 74 8.09 -3.08 8.38
CA ARG A 74 7.51 -2.82 9.71
C ARG A 74 7.87 -1.43 10.19
N SER A 75 6.90 -0.66 10.68
CA SER A 75 7.09 0.69 11.22
C SER A 75 8.12 0.73 12.33
N GLU A 76 8.16 -0.27 13.19
CA GLU A 76 9.04 -0.38 14.35
C GLU A 76 10.54 -0.47 13.97
N THR A 77 10.83 -0.94 12.77
CA THR A 77 12.21 -1.18 12.35
C THR A 77 12.61 -0.48 11.05
N VAL A 78 11.67 0.15 10.34
CA VAL A 78 11.92 0.72 9.00
C VAL A 78 13.05 1.74 9.00
N ALA A 79 13.12 2.58 10.03
CA ALA A 79 14.14 3.63 10.17
C ALA A 79 15.55 3.09 10.48
N ALA A 80 15.65 1.90 11.08
CA ALA A 80 16.93 1.29 11.50
C ALA A 80 17.39 0.17 10.56
N SER A 81 16.48 -0.45 9.81
CA SER A 81 16.76 -1.59 8.95
C SER A 81 17.77 -1.24 7.85
N GLY A 82 18.84 -2.02 7.71
CA GLY A 82 19.82 -1.86 6.62
C GLY A 82 19.19 -1.95 5.21
N MET A 83 18.02 -2.59 5.09
CA MET A 83 17.29 -2.71 3.84
C MET A 83 16.44 -1.47 3.52
N PHE A 84 15.87 -0.81 4.53
CA PHE A 84 14.82 0.19 4.35
C PHE A 84 15.20 1.61 4.79
N ARG A 85 16.17 1.76 5.70
CA ARG A 85 16.50 3.04 6.35
C ARG A 85 16.77 4.18 5.37
N GLU A 86 17.43 3.89 4.26
CA GLU A 86 17.77 4.91 3.28
C GLU A 86 16.57 5.31 2.41
N ALA A 87 15.74 4.34 2.04
CA ALA A 87 14.47 4.59 1.38
C ALA A 87 13.52 5.36 2.31
N PHE A 88 13.43 4.98 3.58
CA PHE A 88 12.61 5.67 4.57
C PHE A 88 13.06 7.13 4.78
N ALA A 89 14.37 7.37 4.85
CA ALA A 89 14.88 8.73 5.03
C ALA A 89 14.65 9.65 3.82
N LYS A 90 14.72 9.12 2.58
CA LYS A 90 14.81 9.93 1.37
C LYS A 90 13.75 9.65 0.29
N ARG A 91 13.06 8.54 0.34
CA ARG A 91 12.20 8.03 -0.75
C ARG A 91 10.89 7.45 -0.19
N ARG A 92 10.15 8.32 0.49
CA ARG A 92 8.79 7.99 0.93
C ARG A 92 7.81 8.22 -0.21
N CYS A 93 6.70 7.53 -0.17
CA CYS A 93 5.63 7.63 -1.17
C CYS A 93 4.28 7.31 -0.53
N LEU A 94 3.23 7.64 -1.26
CA LEU A 94 1.86 7.26 -0.93
C LEU A 94 1.35 6.25 -1.95
N VAL A 95 0.68 5.19 -1.48
CA VAL A 95 0.07 4.19 -2.35
C VAL A 95 -1.45 4.30 -2.22
N PRO A 96 -2.13 4.85 -3.24
CA PRO A 96 -3.57 5.08 -3.20
C PRO A 96 -4.37 3.78 -3.32
N ALA A 97 -5.33 3.56 -2.45
CA ALA A 97 -6.25 2.44 -2.54
C ALA A 97 -7.65 2.83 -2.04
N PRO A 98 -8.71 2.75 -2.84
CA PRO A 98 -10.07 2.99 -2.34
C PRO A 98 -10.58 1.87 -1.43
N VAL A 99 -10.12 0.64 -1.66
CA VAL A 99 -10.41 -0.55 -0.85
C VAL A 99 -9.17 -1.40 -0.79
N TYR A 100 -8.85 -1.96 0.37
CA TYR A 100 -7.87 -3.02 0.50
C TYR A 100 -8.46 -4.24 1.18
N TYR A 101 -7.81 -5.40 1.02
CA TYR A 101 -8.32 -6.67 1.51
C TYR A 101 -7.37 -7.25 2.54
N GLU A 102 -7.96 -7.69 3.67
CA GLU A 102 -7.28 -8.44 4.71
C GLU A 102 -8.02 -9.74 5.02
N TRP A 103 -7.33 -10.69 5.61
CA TRP A 103 -7.87 -12.03 5.85
C TRP A 103 -7.85 -12.37 7.33
N ARG A 104 -9.02 -12.72 7.86
CA ARG A 104 -9.12 -13.36 9.15
C ARG A 104 -8.78 -14.84 9.01
N ASP A 105 -7.88 -15.34 9.87
CA ASP A 105 -7.57 -16.75 9.97
C ASP A 105 -8.63 -17.44 10.81
N ASP A 106 -9.57 -18.11 10.15
CA ASP A 106 -10.59 -18.94 10.80
C ASP A 106 -10.11 -20.41 10.88
N PRO A 107 -10.62 -21.23 11.81
CA PRO A 107 -10.10 -22.59 12.06
C PRO A 107 -10.06 -23.52 10.84
N LYS A 108 -10.97 -23.32 9.87
CA LYS A 108 -11.08 -24.18 8.67
C LYS A 108 -10.76 -23.45 7.37
N SER A 109 -10.64 -22.13 7.39
CA SER A 109 -10.45 -21.32 6.17
C SER A 109 -10.00 -19.91 6.50
N LYS A 110 -9.67 -19.12 5.47
CA LYS A 110 -9.47 -17.67 5.62
C LYS A 110 -10.70 -16.95 5.11
N THR A 111 -11.19 -16.00 5.89
CA THR A 111 -12.29 -15.13 5.49
C THR A 111 -11.74 -13.76 5.10
N PRO A 112 -11.91 -13.34 3.84
CA PRO A 112 -11.46 -12.03 3.39
C PRO A 112 -12.43 -10.94 3.79
N PHE A 113 -11.88 -9.78 4.11
CA PHE A 113 -12.61 -8.54 4.39
C PHE A 113 -12.12 -7.43 3.47
N GLY A 114 -13.06 -6.64 2.94
CA GLY A 114 -12.78 -5.35 2.35
C GLY A 114 -12.66 -4.30 3.45
N VAL A 115 -11.70 -3.41 3.34
CA VAL A 115 -11.49 -2.30 4.27
C VAL A 115 -11.40 -1.00 3.46
N ALA A 116 -12.12 0.03 3.89
CA ALA A 116 -12.14 1.34 3.25
C ALA A 116 -12.33 2.45 4.28
N ARG A 117 -12.10 3.69 3.88
CA ARG A 117 -12.44 4.85 4.68
C ARG A 117 -13.96 5.03 4.78
N VAL A 118 -14.42 5.52 5.91
CA VAL A 118 -15.86 5.82 6.14
C VAL A 118 -16.33 7.01 5.31
N ASP A 119 -15.43 7.96 5.01
CA ASP A 119 -15.72 9.15 4.21
C ASP A 119 -15.76 8.88 2.68
N GLY A 120 -15.41 7.67 2.27
CA GLY A 120 -15.39 7.26 0.86
C GLY A 120 -14.17 7.73 0.07
N GLU A 121 -13.25 8.50 0.67
CA GLU A 121 -11.98 8.85 0.05
C GLU A 121 -11.03 7.63 -0.01
N PRO A 122 -10.10 7.57 -0.96
CA PRO A 122 -9.10 6.52 -0.96
C PRO A 122 -8.17 6.63 0.26
N VAL A 123 -7.79 5.50 0.85
CA VAL A 123 -6.67 5.45 1.78
C VAL A 123 -5.38 5.77 1.04
N ALA A 124 -4.45 6.43 1.72
CA ALA A 124 -3.10 6.66 1.25
C ALA A 124 -2.13 5.86 2.14
N PHE A 125 -1.69 4.68 1.68
CA PHE A 125 -0.72 3.92 2.47
C PHE A 125 0.63 4.63 2.47
N GLY A 126 1.24 4.78 3.62
CA GLY A 126 2.62 5.16 3.75
C GLY A 126 3.52 4.06 3.16
N GLY A 127 4.32 4.43 2.18
CA GLY A 127 5.24 3.54 1.51
C GLY A 127 6.64 4.11 1.40
N ILE A 128 7.56 3.26 1.02
CA ILE A 128 8.93 3.58 0.66
C ILE A 128 9.24 3.01 -0.72
N TRP A 129 10.06 3.70 -1.49
CA TRP A 129 10.41 3.25 -2.84
C TRP A 129 11.92 3.24 -3.07
N GLU A 130 12.35 2.48 -4.08
CA GLU A 130 13.73 2.34 -4.49
C GLU A 130 13.88 2.34 -6.00
N THR A 131 15.05 2.78 -6.45
CA THR A 131 15.53 2.59 -7.81
C THR A 131 16.67 1.59 -7.79
N TRP A 132 16.44 0.42 -8.34
CA TRP A 132 17.53 -0.51 -8.65
C TRP A 132 17.99 -0.29 -10.08
N LYS A 133 19.31 -0.27 -10.30
CA LYS A 133 19.92 -0.11 -11.62
C LYS A 133 20.52 -1.43 -12.05
N ALA A 134 20.08 -1.95 -13.18
CA ALA A 134 20.66 -3.13 -13.81
C ALA A 134 22.08 -2.84 -14.31
N PRO A 135 22.96 -3.86 -14.41
CA PRO A 135 24.29 -3.70 -15.00
C PRO A 135 24.27 -3.09 -16.40
N GLU A 136 23.28 -3.46 -17.21
CA GLU A 136 23.03 -2.96 -18.57
C GLU A 136 22.47 -1.53 -18.62
N GLY A 137 22.11 -0.95 -17.48
CA GLY A 137 21.69 0.44 -17.35
C GLY A 137 20.20 0.66 -17.12
N ASP A 138 19.36 -0.34 -17.31
CA ASP A 138 17.93 -0.28 -17.06
C ASP A 138 17.61 0.02 -15.59
N ARG A 139 16.55 0.77 -15.36
CA ARG A 139 16.10 1.13 -14.01
C ARG A 139 14.80 0.43 -13.66
N LEU A 140 14.78 -0.20 -12.52
CA LEU A 140 13.57 -0.80 -11.94
C LEU A 140 13.15 0.02 -10.72
N LEU A 141 11.98 0.65 -10.81
CA LEU A 141 11.34 1.35 -9.70
C LEU A 141 10.47 0.37 -8.92
N THR A 142 10.69 0.29 -7.63
CA THR A 142 9.98 -0.66 -6.76
C THR A 142 9.54 0.02 -5.46
N PHE A 143 8.52 -0.54 -4.81
CA PHE A 143 8.06 -0.03 -3.51
C PHE A 143 7.66 -1.13 -2.55
N ALA A 144 7.56 -0.77 -1.28
CA ALA A 144 6.93 -1.53 -0.21
C ALA A 144 6.02 -0.61 0.60
N THR A 145 4.91 -1.13 1.10
CA THR A 145 4.05 -0.44 2.07
C THR A 145 4.63 -0.57 3.47
N ILE A 146 4.37 0.40 4.34
CA ILE A 146 4.74 0.29 5.75
C ILE A 146 3.54 -0.22 6.53
N THR A 147 3.78 -1.18 7.43
CA THR A 147 2.74 -1.73 8.31
C THR A 147 3.06 -1.46 9.77
N THR A 148 2.03 -1.29 10.57
CA THR A 148 2.09 -1.11 12.03
C THR A 148 1.16 -2.11 12.72
N GLU A 149 1.12 -2.14 14.03
CA GLU A 149 0.12 -2.88 14.78
C GLU A 149 -1.30 -2.46 14.40
N ALA A 150 -2.22 -3.42 14.34
CA ALA A 150 -3.61 -3.14 14.01
C ALA A 150 -4.29 -2.31 15.10
N ASN A 151 -5.20 -1.41 14.70
CA ASN A 151 -6.13 -0.78 15.63
C ASN A 151 -7.20 -1.77 16.13
N VAL A 152 -8.03 -1.36 17.08
CA VAL A 152 -9.07 -2.21 17.68
C VAL A 152 -10.05 -2.74 16.63
N LEU A 153 -10.36 -1.97 15.59
CA LEU A 153 -11.23 -2.39 14.49
C LEU A 153 -10.67 -3.57 13.69
N LEU A 154 -9.38 -3.55 13.36
CA LEU A 154 -8.74 -4.57 12.53
C LEU A 154 -8.12 -5.73 13.31
N ALA A 155 -7.79 -5.54 14.59
CA ALA A 155 -7.15 -6.56 15.41
C ALA A 155 -7.85 -7.93 15.41
N PRO A 156 -9.19 -8.03 15.36
CA PRO A 156 -9.88 -9.33 15.23
C PRO A 156 -9.68 -10.03 13.89
N ILE A 157 -9.21 -9.29 12.87
CA ILE A 157 -9.01 -9.80 11.50
C ILE A 157 -7.54 -10.12 11.25
N GLN A 158 -6.66 -9.20 11.63
CA GLN A 158 -5.23 -9.26 11.37
C GLN A 158 -4.47 -8.46 12.44
N ASP A 159 -3.32 -8.94 12.89
CA ASP A 159 -2.47 -8.28 13.90
C ASP A 159 -1.75 -7.03 13.35
N ARG A 160 -1.70 -6.88 12.04
CA ARG A 160 -1.05 -5.76 11.35
C ARG A 160 -2.00 -5.03 10.42
N MET A 161 -1.78 -3.72 10.27
CA MET A 161 -2.45 -2.89 9.28
C MET A 161 -1.45 -2.01 8.55
N PRO A 162 -1.75 -1.52 7.32
CA PRO A 162 -0.93 -0.51 6.68
C PRO A 162 -0.94 0.79 7.49
N VAL A 163 0.20 1.48 7.55
CA VAL A 163 0.24 2.88 7.99
C VAL A 163 -0.53 3.70 6.97
N ILE A 164 -1.58 4.40 7.41
CA ILE A 164 -2.38 5.29 6.57
C ILE A 164 -1.98 6.72 6.90
N ILE A 165 -1.58 7.48 5.86
CA ILE A 165 -1.19 8.86 6.00
C ILE A 165 -2.39 9.75 5.70
N GLU A 166 -2.85 10.50 6.68
CA GLU A 166 -3.94 11.44 6.52
C GLU A 166 -3.56 12.60 5.58
N ARG A 167 -4.56 13.17 4.89
CA ARG A 167 -4.33 14.19 3.85
C ARG A 167 -3.54 15.40 4.36
N ALA A 168 -3.77 15.80 5.60
CA ALA A 168 -3.03 16.90 6.24
C ALA A 168 -1.53 16.61 6.41
N ASP A 169 -1.16 15.33 6.52
CA ASP A 169 0.20 14.86 6.78
C ASP A 169 0.98 14.50 5.49
N TRP A 170 0.34 14.53 4.31
CA TRP A 170 1.02 14.22 3.06
C TRP A 170 2.26 15.08 2.79
N PRO A 171 2.24 16.41 3.02
CA PRO A 171 3.42 17.24 2.81
C PRO A 171 4.60 16.81 3.67
N LEU A 172 4.36 16.51 4.95
CA LEU A 172 5.40 16.00 5.86
C LEU A 172 5.89 14.62 5.43
N TRP A 173 4.97 13.71 5.09
CA TRP A 173 5.32 12.35 4.69
C TRP A 173 6.16 12.33 3.42
N LEU A 174 5.78 13.09 2.40
CA LEU A 174 6.49 13.15 1.13
C LEU A 174 7.80 13.93 1.21
N GLY A 175 7.97 14.82 2.20
CA GLY A 175 9.16 15.67 2.37
C GLY A 175 9.03 17.03 1.68
N GLU A 176 7.79 17.52 1.49
CA GLU A 176 7.51 18.88 1.02
C GLU A 176 7.75 19.91 2.14
N VAL A 177 7.61 19.47 3.39
CA VAL A 177 7.91 20.23 4.60
C VAL A 177 8.78 19.40 5.52
N ASP A 178 9.62 20.09 6.30
CA ASP A 178 10.49 19.46 7.30
C ASP A 178 9.69 19.07 8.56
N GLY A 179 10.11 17.99 9.20
CA GLY A 179 9.55 17.53 10.45
C GLY A 179 9.86 16.06 10.76
N ASP A 180 9.38 15.60 11.90
CA ASP A 180 9.57 14.21 12.34
C ASP A 180 8.51 13.29 11.75
N VAL A 181 8.84 12.61 10.67
CA VAL A 181 7.96 11.65 9.99
C VAL A 181 7.68 10.38 10.81
N THR A 182 8.47 10.10 11.85
CA THR A 182 8.26 8.92 12.70
C THR A 182 6.98 9.00 13.50
N THR A 183 6.48 10.20 13.77
CA THR A 183 5.19 10.46 14.44
C THR A 183 3.99 9.94 13.64
N LEU A 184 4.16 9.75 12.34
CA LEU A 184 3.14 9.25 11.42
C LEU A 184 3.10 7.72 11.33
N LEU A 185 4.07 7.02 11.92
CA LEU A 185 4.17 5.56 11.93
C LEU A 185 3.24 4.93 12.97
N ARG A 186 1.95 5.16 12.83
CA ARG A 186 0.91 4.74 13.79
C ARG A 186 -0.28 4.13 13.08
N ALA A 187 -1.12 3.42 13.84
CA ALA A 187 -2.41 2.93 13.37
C ALA A 187 -3.35 4.11 13.04
N ALA A 188 -4.20 3.92 12.03
CA ALA A 188 -5.28 4.86 11.75
C ALA A 188 -6.29 4.90 12.91
N PRO A 189 -7.01 6.02 13.11
CA PRO A 189 -8.12 6.09 14.05
C PRO A 189 -9.17 5.01 13.77
N GLU A 190 -9.79 4.49 14.82
CA GLU A 190 -10.75 3.38 14.71
C GLU A 190 -11.98 3.76 13.89
N ASP A 191 -12.44 5.00 14.03
CA ASP A 191 -13.60 5.58 13.35
C ASP A 191 -13.30 6.04 11.91
N ALA A 192 -12.05 6.03 11.48
CA ALA A 192 -11.67 6.41 10.12
C ALA A 192 -11.94 5.30 9.08
N LEU A 193 -12.07 4.06 9.51
CA LEU A 193 -12.19 2.89 8.64
C LEU A 193 -13.48 2.12 8.91
N ARG A 194 -13.93 1.44 7.87
CA ARG A 194 -14.98 0.42 7.93
C ARG A 194 -14.49 -0.86 7.27
N LEU A 195 -15.01 -1.99 7.71
CA LEU A 195 -14.71 -3.29 7.12
C LEU A 195 -15.99 -4.10 6.91
N TRP A 196 -15.96 -4.99 5.93
CA TRP A 196 -17.05 -5.90 5.62
C TRP A 196 -16.52 -7.18 4.98
N PRO A 197 -17.18 -8.34 5.19
CA PRO A 197 -16.77 -9.59 4.56
C PRO A 197 -17.02 -9.52 3.04
N VAL A 198 -16.08 -10.06 2.26
CA VAL A 198 -16.17 -10.16 0.80
C VAL A 198 -16.00 -11.60 0.35
N ASP A 199 -16.32 -11.88 -0.93
CA ASP A 199 -16.20 -13.22 -1.48
C ASP A 199 -14.74 -13.72 -1.49
N LYS A 200 -14.54 -15.00 -1.14
CA LYS A 200 -13.23 -15.70 -1.16
C LYS A 200 -12.52 -15.67 -2.51
N LYS A 201 -13.25 -15.42 -3.59
CA LYS A 201 -12.68 -15.28 -4.94
C LYS A 201 -11.64 -14.15 -5.04
N VAL A 202 -11.68 -13.14 -4.14
CA VAL A 202 -10.66 -12.08 -4.09
C VAL A 202 -9.25 -12.61 -3.80
N GLY A 203 -9.12 -13.77 -3.15
CA GLY A 203 -7.84 -14.45 -2.93
C GLY A 203 -7.17 -14.99 -4.21
N GLN A 204 -7.87 -15.02 -5.33
CA GLN A 204 -7.33 -15.45 -6.62
C GLN A 204 -7.03 -14.22 -7.48
N VAL A 205 -5.76 -13.88 -7.63
CA VAL A 205 -5.28 -12.67 -8.34
C VAL A 205 -5.75 -12.56 -9.80
N ARG A 206 -6.17 -13.66 -10.41
CA ARG A 206 -6.77 -13.67 -11.76
C ARG A 206 -8.18 -13.07 -11.81
N ASN A 207 -8.89 -13.07 -10.68
CA ASN A 207 -10.22 -12.46 -10.60
C ASN A 207 -10.03 -10.94 -10.49
N ASP A 208 -10.70 -10.21 -11.36
CA ASP A 208 -10.60 -8.75 -11.44
C ASP A 208 -11.94 -8.17 -11.89
N GLY A 209 -12.77 -7.73 -10.97
CA GLY A 209 -14.10 -7.21 -11.23
C GLY A 209 -14.73 -6.50 -10.04
N PRO A 210 -15.74 -5.65 -10.28
CA PRO A 210 -16.39 -4.85 -9.23
C PRO A 210 -17.05 -5.69 -8.15
N ASP A 211 -17.45 -6.90 -8.46
CA ASP A 211 -18.06 -7.86 -7.55
C ASP A 211 -17.11 -8.35 -6.43
N LEU A 212 -15.80 -8.07 -6.53
CA LEU A 212 -14.83 -8.40 -5.47
C LEU A 212 -14.97 -7.53 -4.21
N ILE A 213 -15.60 -6.35 -4.31
CA ILE A 213 -15.83 -5.48 -3.15
C ILE A 213 -17.26 -5.58 -2.61
N GLU A 214 -18.13 -6.37 -3.22
CA GLU A 214 -19.50 -6.53 -2.78
C GLU A 214 -19.55 -7.26 -1.42
N PRO A 215 -20.33 -6.75 -0.46
CA PRO A 215 -20.51 -7.43 0.81
C PRO A 215 -21.15 -8.80 0.62
N VAL A 216 -20.63 -9.80 1.31
CA VAL A 216 -21.27 -11.12 1.43
C VAL A 216 -21.71 -11.36 2.88
N PRO A 217 -22.74 -12.21 3.13
CA PRO A 217 -23.08 -12.59 4.49
C PRO A 217 -21.87 -13.20 5.21
N GLU A 218 -21.60 -12.76 6.42
CA GLU A 218 -20.61 -13.40 7.27
C GLU A 218 -21.11 -14.81 7.62
N VAL A 219 -20.44 -15.84 7.15
CA VAL A 219 -20.73 -17.20 7.56
C VAL A 219 -20.22 -17.33 8.98
N GLU A 220 -21.13 -17.30 9.96
CA GLU A 220 -20.79 -17.63 11.34
C GLU A 220 -20.08 -18.98 11.34
N ALA A 221 -18.86 -19.01 11.86
CA ALA A 221 -18.17 -20.27 12.12
C ALA A 221 -19.01 -20.98 13.20
N ASN A 222 -19.90 -21.88 12.77
CA ASN A 222 -20.63 -22.75 13.70
C ASN A 222 -19.57 -23.41 14.60
N LEU A 223 -19.58 -22.98 15.85
CA LEU A 223 -18.90 -23.62 16.96
C LEU A 223 -19.58 -25.00 17.16
N LEU A 224 -19.06 -26.02 16.50
CA LEU A 224 -19.30 -27.42 16.81
C LEU A 224 -17.97 -28.07 17.22
#